data_2cabf3c80a985ba07e66408415aad79a
#
_entry.id   2cabf3c80a985ba07e66408415aad79a
#
_cell.length_a   1.000
_cell.length_b   1.000
_cell.length_c   1.000
_cell.angle_alpha   90.00
_cell.angle_beta   90.00
_cell.angle_gamma   90.00
#
_symmetry.space_group_name_H-M   'P 1'
#
loop_
_entity.id
_entity.type
_entity.pdbx_description
1 polymer ?
#
loop_
_entity_poly.entity_id
_entity_poly.type
_entity_poly.pdbx_seq_one_letter_code
_entity_poly.pdbx_strand_id
1 'polypeptide(L)'
;MLMQALFTIHLRKTPHRATVLWYNPRMNKTRRIAVAAERSSAYGRNFIIGVTEFAASRPEWNLTLIDTRRIAKMAAGGYDGWICRIADRRAASALADCGRPVVDCLCEHRNQKFAIVGMDTATICRLAAEHLLKHRFANIAFCGYRDVAFSDRRRDAFARFMEDKGIRPAIYRPPFRRKNRFGSDFLLGDRVEPPPDAADIAAWLKRLPKPVGIFCCDDLRAAQLLAICRTVKLSVPSDVAILGVDDDPIYCMFSSPRLSSIDPDSVAIGRAAAATLADMLSNPKSAAHPPSIAIPPKGVVERASTNTYPNAPSWMADAMSFIRDNATKGISASDVFRHVGFSRTFVERTFRENISSSVQRMIADARIEKAKEMLVSTSLPVKDIAPMSGFSSLEYLSRAFAAATGLSPSAWRERNVRNA
;
A
#
# COMPACT_ATOMS: atom_id res chain seq x y z
N MET A 1 -40.08 -40.62 18.89
CA MET A 1 -39.18 -41.12 19.95
C MET A 1 -37.90 -40.35 19.82
N LEU A 2 -37.79 -39.24 20.49
CA LEU A 2 -37.12 -38.88 21.74
C LEU A 2 -35.68 -39.39 21.84
N MET A 3 -34.70 -38.51 21.72
CA MET A 3 -33.61 -38.47 22.70
C MET A 3 -33.13 -37.01 22.88
N GLN A 4 -33.50 -36.46 24.07
CA GLN A 4 -32.91 -35.29 24.68
C GLN A 4 -31.55 -35.69 25.25
N ALA A 5 -30.51 -34.92 24.98
CA ALA A 5 -29.26 -34.96 25.71
C ALA A 5 -29.14 -33.69 26.56
N LEU A 6 -29.29 -33.87 27.86
CA LEU A 6 -29.08 -32.91 28.93
C LEU A 6 -27.57 -32.66 29.10
N PHE A 7 -27.13 -31.44 28.95
CA PHE A 7 -25.83 -30.98 29.46
C PHE A 7 -26.05 -30.25 30.80
N THR A 8 -25.59 -30.87 31.86
CA THR A 8 -25.56 -30.27 33.22
C THR A 8 -24.27 -29.48 33.39
N ILE A 9 -24.37 -28.17 33.48
CA ILE A 9 -23.22 -27.31 33.82
C ILE A 9 -23.29 -26.96 35.30
N HIS A 10 -22.25 -27.35 36.06
CA HIS A 10 -22.02 -26.95 37.45
C HIS A 10 -21.53 -25.50 37.51
N LEU A 11 -22.40 -24.60 37.99
CA LEU A 11 -22.02 -23.20 38.28
C LEU A 11 -21.55 -23.08 39.73
N ARG A 12 -20.27 -22.74 39.93
CA ARG A 12 -19.76 -22.21 41.20
C ARG A 12 -20.18 -20.74 41.34
N LYS A 13 -20.80 -20.43 42.47
CA LYS A 13 -21.27 -19.10 42.85
C LYS A 13 -20.10 -18.17 43.17
N THR A 14 -19.99 -17.04 42.48
CA THR A 14 -19.38 -15.79 42.94
C THR A 14 -20.30 -14.62 42.56
N PRO A 15 -20.54 -13.62 43.45
CA PRO A 15 -21.55 -12.60 43.25
C PRO A 15 -20.92 -11.37 42.52
N HIS A 16 -20.95 -11.34 41.22
CA HIS A 16 -20.84 -10.09 40.46
C HIS A 16 -22.06 -9.96 39.55
N ARG A 17 -22.74 -8.81 39.67
CA ARG A 17 -23.92 -8.45 38.89
C ARG A 17 -23.66 -8.70 37.41
N ALA A 18 -24.14 -9.82 36.90
CA ALA A 18 -24.27 -10.05 35.46
C ALA A 18 -25.42 -9.17 34.98
N THR A 19 -25.09 -8.12 34.25
CA THR A 19 -26.07 -7.39 33.44
C THR A 19 -26.50 -8.36 32.36
N VAL A 20 -27.63 -9.00 32.54
CA VAL A 20 -28.29 -9.80 31.51
C VAL A 20 -28.72 -8.82 30.44
N LEU A 21 -27.93 -8.68 29.39
CA LEU A 21 -28.37 -8.04 28.14
C LEU A 21 -29.51 -8.91 27.61
N TRP A 22 -30.74 -8.41 27.79
CA TRP A 22 -31.92 -9.00 27.19
C TRP A 22 -31.73 -8.99 25.68
N TYR A 23 -31.44 -10.14 25.09
CA TYR A 23 -31.51 -10.36 23.65
C TYR A 23 -32.97 -10.13 23.25
N ASN A 24 -33.22 -8.95 22.68
CA ASN A 24 -34.53 -8.60 22.10
C ASN A 24 -34.57 -9.25 20.70
N PRO A 25 -35.36 -10.30 20.47
CA PRO A 25 -35.48 -10.95 19.19
C PRO A 25 -36.45 -10.18 18.28
N ARG A 26 -36.32 -8.87 18.18
CA ARG A 26 -36.75 -8.23 16.94
C ARG A 26 -35.73 -8.63 15.90
N MET A 27 -36.01 -9.71 15.19
CA MET A 27 -35.25 -10.22 14.05
C MET A 27 -34.94 -9.06 13.10
N ASN A 28 -33.76 -8.43 13.27
CA ASN A 28 -33.21 -7.58 12.24
C ASN A 28 -33.09 -8.48 11.02
N LYS A 29 -33.85 -8.15 9.96
CA LYS A 29 -33.83 -8.88 8.69
C LYS A 29 -32.38 -9.04 8.23
N THR A 30 -31.89 -10.28 8.18
CA THR A 30 -30.53 -10.58 7.72
C THR A 30 -30.32 -9.95 6.34
N ARG A 31 -29.30 -9.13 6.20
CA ARG A 31 -28.95 -8.44 4.95
C ARG A 31 -27.86 -9.22 4.24
N ARG A 32 -28.10 -9.62 3.01
CA ARG A 32 -27.13 -10.30 2.16
C ARG A 32 -26.29 -9.28 1.43
N ILE A 33 -25.01 -9.17 1.79
CA ILE A 33 -24.08 -8.20 1.21
C ILE A 33 -23.09 -8.93 0.30
N ALA A 34 -23.05 -8.53 -0.97
CA ALA A 34 -22.09 -9.04 -1.92
C ALA A 34 -20.80 -8.21 -1.86
N VAL A 35 -19.66 -8.89 -1.70
CA VAL A 35 -18.33 -8.28 -1.76
C VAL A 35 -17.58 -8.85 -2.96
N ALA A 36 -17.19 -8.01 -3.91
CA ALA A 36 -16.51 -8.44 -5.10
C ALA A 36 -15.19 -7.68 -5.29
N ALA A 37 -14.09 -8.34 -4.97
CA ALA A 37 -12.73 -7.84 -5.15
C ALA A 37 -11.79 -8.98 -5.56
N GLU A 38 -10.71 -8.65 -6.26
CA GLU A 38 -9.68 -9.61 -6.58
C GLU A 38 -8.90 -10.05 -5.31
N ARG A 39 -8.55 -11.33 -5.24
CA ARG A 39 -7.79 -11.90 -4.12
C ARG A 39 -6.32 -12.07 -4.42
N SER A 40 -5.94 -11.90 -5.68
CA SER A 40 -4.57 -12.04 -6.16
C SER A 40 -3.66 -10.92 -5.66
N SER A 41 -4.14 -9.68 -5.61
CA SER A 41 -3.37 -8.52 -5.11
C SER A 41 -3.49 -8.33 -3.60
N ALA A 42 -2.46 -7.76 -2.97
CA ALA A 42 -2.52 -7.34 -1.56
C ALA A 42 -3.61 -6.28 -1.36
N TYR A 43 -3.76 -5.36 -2.30
CA TYR A 43 -4.84 -4.37 -2.25
C TYR A 43 -6.21 -5.03 -2.08
N GLY A 44 -6.55 -5.98 -2.94
CA GLY A 44 -7.85 -6.64 -2.88
C GLY A 44 -8.05 -7.47 -1.60
N ARG A 45 -7.01 -8.17 -1.12
CA ARG A 45 -7.05 -8.92 0.15
C ARG A 45 -7.25 -7.99 1.35
N ASN A 46 -6.48 -6.92 1.45
CA ASN A 46 -6.57 -5.94 2.52
C ASN A 46 -7.89 -5.18 2.50
N PHE A 47 -8.40 -4.86 1.31
CA PHE A 47 -9.73 -4.30 1.13
C PHE A 47 -10.83 -5.22 1.72
N ILE A 48 -10.79 -6.53 1.41
CA ILE A 48 -11.73 -7.52 1.96
C ILE A 48 -11.62 -7.58 3.49
N ILE A 49 -10.39 -7.54 4.03
CA ILE A 49 -10.17 -7.48 5.49
C ILE A 49 -10.88 -6.27 6.09
N GLY A 50 -10.72 -5.07 5.51
CA GLY A 50 -11.38 -3.87 6.01
C GLY A 50 -12.92 -3.96 6.00
N VAL A 51 -13.50 -4.55 4.95
CA VAL A 51 -14.94 -4.83 4.88
C VAL A 51 -15.36 -5.79 6.00
N THR A 52 -14.58 -6.86 6.22
CA THR A 52 -14.86 -7.87 7.23
C THR A 52 -14.77 -7.33 8.66
N GLU A 53 -13.76 -6.48 8.93
CA GLU A 53 -13.62 -5.81 10.23
C GLU A 53 -14.85 -4.94 10.56
N PHE A 54 -15.35 -4.17 9.59
CA PHE A 54 -16.56 -3.39 9.78
C PHE A 54 -17.78 -4.27 10.02
N ALA A 55 -17.92 -5.36 9.26
CA ALA A 55 -19.04 -6.28 9.36
C ALA A 55 -19.07 -7.08 10.67
N ALA A 56 -17.92 -7.27 11.33
CA ALA A 56 -17.83 -8.00 12.60
C ALA A 56 -18.71 -7.41 13.73
N SER A 57 -19.00 -6.11 13.67
CA SER A 57 -19.92 -5.43 14.60
C SER A 57 -21.40 -5.44 14.15
N ARG A 58 -21.73 -6.14 13.06
CA ARG A 58 -23.05 -6.14 12.41
C ARG A 58 -23.57 -7.55 12.17
N PRO A 59 -24.10 -8.21 13.19
CA PRO A 59 -24.57 -9.61 13.11
C PRO A 59 -25.70 -9.82 12.08
N GLU A 60 -26.38 -8.74 11.68
CA GLU A 60 -27.39 -8.77 10.61
C GLU A 60 -26.79 -8.88 9.21
N TRP A 61 -25.47 -8.70 9.03
CA TRP A 61 -24.83 -8.79 7.73
C TRP A 61 -24.36 -10.21 7.43
N ASN A 62 -24.81 -10.75 6.30
CA ASN A 62 -24.28 -11.99 5.73
C ASN A 62 -23.45 -11.65 4.48
N LEU A 63 -22.12 -11.70 4.62
CA LEU A 63 -21.20 -11.41 3.54
C LEU A 63 -21.05 -12.59 2.59
N THR A 64 -21.12 -12.31 1.29
CA THR A 64 -20.83 -13.28 0.23
C THR A 64 -19.70 -12.74 -0.64
N LEU A 65 -18.55 -13.43 -0.65
CA LEU A 65 -17.44 -13.07 -1.53
C LEU A 65 -17.71 -13.58 -2.96
N ILE A 66 -17.68 -12.67 -3.91
CA ILE A 66 -17.99 -12.93 -5.32
C ILE A 66 -16.73 -12.68 -6.17
N ASP A 67 -16.47 -13.57 -7.11
CA ASP A 67 -15.46 -13.34 -8.15
C ASP A 67 -15.87 -12.14 -9.01
N THR A 68 -14.98 -11.18 -9.20
CA THR A 68 -15.25 -9.94 -9.95
C THR A 68 -15.76 -10.21 -11.37
N ARG A 69 -15.31 -11.29 -12.01
CA ARG A 69 -15.78 -11.74 -13.35
C ARG A 69 -17.22 -12.21 -13.36
N ARG A 70 -17.80 -12.52 -12.21
CA ARG A 70 -19.17 -13.02 -12.06
C ARG A 70 -20.18 -11.95 -11.65
N ILE A 71 -19.76 -10.69 -11.41
CA ILE A 71 -20.63 -9.61 -10.96
C ILE A 71 -21.87 -9.50 -11.84
N ALA A 72 -21.71 -9.39 -13.17
CA ALA A 72 -22.84 -9.23 -14.10
C ALA A 72 -23.86 -10.37 -13.99
N LYS A 73 -23.39 -11.62 -13.83
CA LYS A 73 -24.28 -12.79 -13.67
C LYS A 73 -24.99 -12.81 -12.31
N MET A 74 -24.34 -12.28 -11.28
CA MET A 74 -24.81 -12.35 -9.89
C MET A 74 -25.61 -11.11 -9.48
N ALA A 75 -25.63 -10.04 -10.28
CA ALA A 75 -26.27 -8.78 -9.93
C ALA A 75 -27.76 -8.94 -9.57
N ALA A 76 -28.49 -9.84 -10.23
CA ALA A 76 -29.89 -10.19 -9.93
C ALA A 76 -30.05 -11.19 -8.76
N GLY A 77 -28.96 -11.61 -8.11
CA GLY A 77 -28.94 -12.73 -7.15
C GLY A 77 -29.54 -12.48 -5.77
N GLY A 78 -30.37 -11.45 -5.59
CA GLY A 78 -31.11 -11.19 -4.34
C GLY A 78 -30.23 -10.67 -3.19
N TYR A 79 -29.14 -9.95 -3.48
CA TYR A 79 -28.35 -9.21 -2.52
C TYR A 79 -29.03 -7.89 -2.15
N ASP A 80 -28.87 -7.45 -0.91
CA ASP A 80 -29.42 -6.18 -0.43
C ASP A 80 -28.50 -5.01 -0.75
N GLY A 81 -27.20 -5.27 -0.95
CA GLY A 81 -26.20 -4.26 -1.32
C GLY A 81 -24.90 -4.86 -1.85
N TRP A 82 -24.10 -4.04 -2.50
CA TRP A 82 -22.87 -4.43 -3.18
C TRP A 82 -21.68 -3.54 -2.77
N ILE A 83 -20.56 -4.16 -2.46
CA ILE A 83 -19.27 -3.51 -2.30
C ILE A 83 -18.32 -4.15 -3.30
N CYS A 84 -17.89 -3.42 -4.32
CA CYS A 84 -17.19 -4.05 -5.44
C CYS A 84 -16.14 -3.15 -6.09
N ARG A 85 -15.18 -3.81 -6.73
CA ARG A 85 -14.22 -3.22 -7.64
C ARG A 85 -14.67 -3.56 -9.07
N ILE A 86 -15.32 -2.59 -9.73
CA ILE A 86 -15.97 -2.80 -11.02
C ILE A 86 -14.98 -2.52 -12.15
N ALA A 87 -14.49 -3.59 -12.81
CA ALA A 87 -13.48 -3.49 -13.87
C ALA A 87 -14.06 -3.51 -15.30
N ASP A 88 -15.34 -3.87 -15.50
CA ASP A 88 -15.93 -3.95 -16.82
C ASP A 88 -17.32 -3.31 -16.93
N ARG A 89 -17.69 -2.89 -18.16
CA ARG A 89 -18.95 -2.20 -18.44
C ARG A 89 -20.17 -3.07 -18.22
N ARG A 90 -20.09 -4.39 -18.45
CA ARG A 90 -21.24 -5.30 -18.28
C ARG A 90 -21.60 -5.42 -16.81
N ALA A 91 -20.57 -5.54 -15.96
CA ALA A 91 -20.75 -5.53 -14.51
C ALA A 91 -21.34 -4.19 -14.03
N ALA A 92 -20.83 -3.06 -14.53
CA ALA A 92 -21.36 -1.73 -14.20
C ALA A 92 -22.83 -1.58 -14.61
N SER A 93 -23.21 -1.98 -15.83
CA SER A 93 -24.60 -1.93 -16.29
C SER A 93 -25.51 -2.83 -15.45
N ALA A 94 -25.13 -4.09 -15.25
CA ALA A 94 -25.94 -5.04 -14.48
C ALA A 94 -26.19 -4.58 -13.03
N LEU A 95 -25.18 -3.95 -12.40
CA LEU A 95 -25.33 -3.37 -11.07
C LEU A 95 -26.19 -2.10 -11.07
N ALA A 96 -26.09 -1.27 -12.10
CA ALA A 96 -26.94 -0.08 -12.23
C ALA A 96 -28.44 -0.43 -12.39
N ASP A 97 -28.73 -1.60 -12.97
CA ASP A 97 -30.06 -2.10 -13.21
C ASP A 97 -30.63 -2.96 -12.07
N CYS A 98 -29.79 -3.42 -11.13
CA CYS A 98 -30.22 -4.28 -10.02
C CYS A 98 -31.10 -3.57 -8.98
N GLY A 99 -31.15 -2.23 -8.99
CA GLY A 99 -31.96 -1.42 -8.07
C GLY A 99 -31.51 -1.50 -6.59
N ARG A 100 -30.27 -1.90 -6.32
CA ARG A 100 -29.69 -2.01 -4.99
C ARG A 100 -28.56 -1.01 -4.79
N PRO A 101 -28.29 -0.57 -3.54
CA PRO A 101 -27.13 0.25 -3.24
C PRO A 101 -25.82 -0.43 -3.65
N VAL A 102 -24.96 0.33 -4.34
CA VAL A 102 -23.67 -0.14 -4.85
C VAL A 102 -22.58 0.84 -4.43
N VAL A 103 -21.51 0.33 -3.86
CA VAL A 103 -20.26 1.05 -3.59
C VAL A 103 -19.19 0.53 -4.54
N ASP A 104 -18.70 1.38 -5.46
CA ASP A 104 -17.62 1.07 -6.38
C ASP A 104 -16.29 1.58 -5.80
N CYS A 105 -15.30 0.69 -5.71
CA CYS A 105 -14.00 0.98 -5.13
C CYS A 105 -12.84 0.97 -6.15
N LEU A 106 -13.14 0.89 -7.46
CA LEU A 106 -12.16 0.94 -8.54
C LEU A 106 -12.31 2.19 -9.42
N CYS A 107 -13.56 2.64 -9.65
CA CYS A 107 -13.88 3.83 -10.45
C CYS A 107 -13.42 3.74 -11.92
N GLU A 108 -13.39 2.55 -12.52
CA GLU A 108 -13.08 2.43 -13.94
C GLU A 108 -14.23 2.93 -14.82
N HIS A 109 -15.48 2.76 -14.35
CA HIS A 109 -16.70 3.15 -15.05
C HIS A 109 -17.55 4.04 -14.15
N ARG A 110 -17.45 5.36 -14.33
CA ARG A 110 -18.28 6.30 -13.56
C ARG A 110 -19.76 6.06 -13.79
N ASN A 111 -20.52 5.88 -12.71
CA ASN A 111 -21.97 5.80 -12.72
C ASN A 111 -22.51 6.62 -11.54
N GLN A 112 -23.44 7.54 -11.83
CA GLN A 112 -24.01 8.43 -10.80
C GLN A 112 -24.87 7.70 -9.76
N LYS A 113 -25.27 6.46 -10.03
CA LYS A 113 -26.03 5.62 -9.10
C LYS A 113 -25.14 4.93 -8.06
N PHE A 114 -23.80 4.98 -8.22
CA PHE A 114 -22.85 4.31 -7.33
C PHE A 114 -22.22 5.29 -6.37
N ALA A 115 -22.14 4.91 -5.10
CA ALA A 115 -21.19 5.54 -4.21
C ALA A 115 -19.76 5.14 -4.62
N ILE A 116 -18.84 6.07 -4.44
CA ILE A 116 -17.44 5.87 -4.80
C ILE A 116 -16.61 5.96 -3.52
N VAL A 117 -15.85 4.91 -3.22
CA VAL A 117 -14.87 4.93 -2.12
C VAL A 117 -13.56 4.38 -2.66
N GLY A 118 -12.55 5.22 -2.74
CA GLY A 118 -11.29 4.84 -3.36
C GLY A 118 -10.07 5.56 -2.77
N MET A 119 -8.93 5.36 -3.40
CA MET A 119 -7.67 6.00 -3.03
C MET A 119 -7.71 7.51 -3.31
N ASP A 120 -7.13 8.31 -2.43
CA ASP A 120 -6.79 9.70 -2.74
C ASP A 120 -5.59 9.74 -3.70
N THR A 121 -5.93 9.69 -4.99
CA THR A 121 -4.94 9.71 -6.08
C THR A 121 -4.08 10.97 -6.06
N ALA A 122 -4.63 12.11 -5.68
CA ALA A 122 -3.89 13.37 -5.63
C ALA A 122 -2.79 13.31 -4.55
N THR A 123 -3.14 12.85 -3.35
CA THR A 123 -2.16 12.67 -2.26
C THR A 123 -1.12 11.61 -2.59
N ILE A 124 -1.49 10.48 -3.21
CA ILE A 124 -0.53 9.46 -3.69
C ILE A 124 0.48 10.08 -4.65
N CYS A 125 0.02 10.83 -5.66
CA CYS A 125 0.90 11.43 -6.66
C CYS A 125 1.79 12.53 -6.07
N ARG A 126 1.28 13.30 -5.10
CA ARG A 126 2.07 14.28 -4.35
C ARG A 126 3.19 13.59 -3.56
N LEU A 127 2.88 12.54 -2.81
CA LEU A 127 3.88 11.77 -2.05
C LEU A 127 4.94 11.15 -2.96
N ALA A 128 4.53 10.61 -4.12
CA ALA A 128 5.47 10.09 -5.11
C ALA A 128 6.44 11.16 -5.62
N ALA A 129 5.92 12.33 -5.97
CA ALA A 129 6.71 13.44 -6.44
C ALA A 129 7.67 13.96 -5.35
N GLU A 130 7.16 14.20 -4.14
CA GLU A 130 7.96 14.66 -3.00
C GLU A 130 9.07 13.67 -2.65
N HIS A 131 8.78 12.36 -2.69
CA HIS A 131 9.77 11.32 -2.45
C HIS A 131 10.91 11.34 -3.48
N LEU A 132 10.59 11.38 -4.78
CA LEU A 132 11.59 11.42 -5.83
C LEU A 132 12.41 12.72 -5.81
N LEU A 133 11.78 13.85 -5.52
CA LEU A 133 12.45 15.15 -5.38
C LEU A 133 13.36 15.21 -4.14
N LYS A 134 12.94 14.62 -3.02
CA LYS A 134 13.77 14.48 -1.81
C LYS A 134 15.08 13.75 -2.11
N HIS A 135 15.05 12.77 -2.99
CA HIS A 135 16.23 12.04 -3.46
C HIS A 135 17.02 12.77 -4.56
N ARG A 136 16.66 14.03 -4.87
CA ARG A 136 17.37 14.92 -5.81
C ARG A 136 17.52 14.38 -7.23
N PHE A 137 16.57 13.57 -7.71
CA PHE A 137 16.54 13.20 -9.11
C PHE A 137 16.21 14.42 -9.97
N ALA A 138 17.13 14.78 -10.88
CA ALA A 138 16.91 15.86 -11.84
C ALA A 138 15.95 15.44 -12.96
N ASN A 139 15.94 14.15 -13.29
CA ASN A 139 15.08 13.58 -14.31
C ASN A 139 13.99 12.75 -13.64
N ILE A 140 12.74 13.09 -13.95
CA ILE A 140 11.57 12.44 -13.37
C ILE A 140 10.72 11.86 -14.49
N ALA A 141 10.18 10.67 -14.27
CA ALA A 141 9.35 9.99 -15.25
C ALA A 141 8.15 9.28 -14.60
N PHE A 142 7.16 8.95 -15.42
CA PHE A 142 6.01 8.13 -15.05
C PHE A 142 5.88 6.95 -16.00
N CYS A 143 5.63 5.76 -15.45
CA CYS A 143 5.38 4.54 -16.21
C CYS A 143 4.06 3.89 -15.78
N GLY A 144 3.09 3.85 -16.68
CA GLY A 144 1.77 3.26 -16.46
C GLY A 144 1.29 2.38 -17.60
N TYR A 145 0.01 2.06 -17.55
CA TYR A 145 -0.69 1.32 -18.58
C TYR A 145 -1.48 2.26 -19.48
N ARG A 146 -1.71 1.86 -20.70
CA ARG A 146 -2.55 2.60 -21.64
C ARG A 146 -4.01 2.18 -21.51
N ASP A 147 -4.92 3.14 -21.58
CA ASP A 147 -6.38 2.92 -21.56
C ASP A 147 -6.87 2.20 -20.27
N VAL A 148 -6.15 2.41 -19.17
CA VAL A 148 -6.50 1.94 -17.82
C VAL A 148 -6.76 3.14 -16.95
N ALA A 149 -8.01 3.35 -16.54
CA ALA A 149 -8.45 4.62 -15.97
C ALA A 149 -7.71 5.02 -14.69
N PHE A 150 -7.39 4.07 -13.76
CA PHE A 150 -6.62 4.41 -12.58
C PHE A 150 -5.19 4.85 -12.91
N SER A 151 -4.57 4.22 -13.91
CA SER A 151 -3.22 4.56 -14.37
C SER A 151 -3.22 5.95 -15.05
N ASP A 152 -4.23 6.24 -15.88
CA ASP A 152 -4.39 7.54 -16.54
C ASP A 152 -4.63 8.65 -15.51
N ARG A 153 -5.48 8.42 -14.51
CA ARG A 153 -5.71 9.37 -13.40
C ARG A 153 -4.42 9.68 -12.62
N ARG A 154 -3.61 8.63 -12.32
CA ARG A 154 -2.31 8.81 -11.64
C ARG A 154 -1.32 9.56 -12.49
N ARG A 155 -1.21 9.21 -13.78
CA ARG A 155 -0.38 9.94 -14.75
C ARG A 155 -0.69 11.43 -14.75
N ASP A 156 -1.97 11.77 -14.92
CA ASP A 156 -2.39 13.16 -15.09
C ASP A 156 -2.26 13.96 -13.79
N ALA A 157 -2.54 13.36 -12.64
CA ALA A 157 -2.34 13.99 -11.34
C ALA A 157 -0.85 14.21 -11.04
N PHE A 158 0.00 13.20 -11.32
CA PHE A 158 1.44 13.31 -11.12
C PHE A 158 2.06 14.34 -12.05
N ALA A 159 1.69 14.34 -13.33
CA ALA A 159 2.21 15.31 -14.31
C ALA A 159 1.86 16.74 -13.89
N ARG A 160 0.61 17.01 -13.53
CA ARG A 160 0.18 18.34 -13.02
C ARG A 160 0.99 18.78 -11.80
N PHE A 161 1.14 17.91 -10.80
CA PHE A 161 1.90 18.26 -9.60
C PHE A 161 3.36 18.59 -9.92
N MET A 162 3.98 17.86 -10.85
CA MET A 162 5.35 18.12 -11.27
C MET A 162 5.46 19.41 -12.09
N GLU A 163 4.50 19.68 -12.98
CA GLU A 163 4.44 20.91 -13.78
C GLU A 163 4.27 22.16 -12.90
N ASP A 164 3.48 22.06 -11.82
CA ASP A 164 3.36 23.13 -10.79
C ASP A 164 4.70 23.43 -10.09
N LYS A 165 5.63 22.47 -10.10
CA LYS A 165 7.01 22.63 -9.60
C LYS A 165 8.00 23.05 -10.69
N GLY A 166 7.53 23.34 -11.90
CA GLY A 166 8.37 23.67 -13.06
C GLY A 166 9.11 22.49 -13.69
N ILE A 167 8.72 21.26 -13.37
CA ILE A 167 9.37 20.04 -13.85
C ILE A 167 8.41 19.32 -14.80
N ARG A 168 8.85 19.04 -16.03
CA ARG A 168 8.07 18.25 -16.99
C ARG A 168 8.51 16.79 -16.92
N PRO A 169 7.71 15.88 -16.36
CA PRO A 169 8.08 14.47 -16.27
C PRO A 169 8.04 13.79 -17.64
N ALA A 170 8.96 12.85 -17.88
CA ALA A 170 8.92 12.00 -19.07
C ALA A 170 7.84 10.92 -18.90
N ILE A 171 6.78 10.98 -19.68
CA ILE A 171 5.66 10.04 -19.62
C ILE A 171 5.90 8.88 -20.57
N TYR A 172 5.91 7.65 -20.04
CA TYR A 172 5.84 6.45 -20.87
C TYR A 172 4.46 6.36 -21.53
N ARG A 173 4.44 6.34 -22.85
CA ARG A 173 3.20 6.17 -23.63
C ARG A 173 3.32 4.89 -24.46
N PRO A 174 2.70 3.78 -24.00
CA PRO A 174 2.72 2.54 -24.75
C PRO A 174 2.17 2.75 -26.17
N PRO A 175 2.82 2.22 -27.21
CA PRO A 175 2.30 2.30 -28.57
C PRO A 175 0.95 1.59 -28.66
N PHE A 176 0.04 2.10 -29.50
CA PHE A 176 -1.24 1.44 -29.73
C PHE A 176 -0.99 0.17 -30.54
N ARG A 177 -1.02 -0.96 -29.84
CA ARG A 177 -1.00 -2.29 -30.46
C ARG A 177 -2.18 -3.09 -29.92
N ARG A 178 -2.91 -3.79 -30.81
CA ARG A 178 -4.04 -4.62 -30.43
C ARG A 178 -3.71 -5.66 -29.33
N LYS A 179 -2.41 -6.05 -29.26
CA LYS A 179 -1.84 -6.94 -28.24
C LYS A 179 -1.62 -6.29 -26.86
N ASN A 180 -1.61 -4.96 -26.79
CA ASN A 180 -1.33 -4.19 -25.57
C ASN A 180 -2.62 -3.70 -24.88
N ARG A 181 -3.77 -4.29 -25.20
CA ARG A 181 -5.02 -4.01 -24.47
C ARG A 181 -4.94 -4.72 -23.12
N PHE A 182 -4.74 -3.92 -22.10
CA PHE A 182 -4.92 -4.34 -20.72
C PHE A 182 -6.43 -4.37 -20.45
N GLY A 183 -7.08 -5.52 -20.66
CA GLY A 183 -8.50 -5.70 -20.36
C GLY A 183 -8.74 -5.95 -18.88
N SER A 184 -10.01 -6.14 -18.51
CA SER A 184 -10.42 -6.51 -17.14
C SER A 184 -9.65 -7.71 -16.57
N ASP A 185 -9.28 -8.67 -17.41
CA ASP A 185 -8.49 -9.84 -17.03
C ASP A 185 -7.06 -9.50 -16.59
N PHE A 186 -6.50 -8.38 -17.09
CA PHE A 186 -5.20 -7.89 -16.67
C PHE A 186 -5.22 -7.30 -15.26
N LEU A 187 -6.30 -6.60 -14.91
CA LEU A 187 -6.49 -6.03 -13.57
C LEU A 187 -6.73 -7.10 -12.50
N LEU A 188 -6.99 -8.33 -12.91
CA LEU A 188 -7.42 -9.44 -12.06
C LEU A 188 -6.43 -10.62 -12.06
N GLY A 189 -5.27 -10.51 -12.73
CA GLY A 189 -4.34 -11.64 -12.94
C GLY A 189 -2.94 -11.42 -12.33
N ASP A 190 -2.37 -12.50 -11.78
CA ASP A 190 -0.99 -12.58 -11.26
C ASP A 190 0.02 -12.73 -12.39
N ARG A 191 0.31 -11.67 -13.16
CA ARG A 191 1.29 -11.78 -14.24
C ARG A 191 2.52 -10.93 -13.96
N VAL A 192 3.57 -11.59 -13.47
CA VAL A 192 4.93 -11.02 -13.39
C VAL A 192 5.72 -11.28 -14.68
N GLU A 193 5.19 -12.04 -15.62
CA GLU A 193 5.81 -12.32 -16.93
C GLU A 193 6.10 -11.02 -17.67
N PRO A 194 7.12 -10.99 -18.56
CA PRO A 194 7.42 -9.77 -19.33
C PRO A 194 6.14 -9.20 -19.92
N PRO A 195 5.81 -7.92 -19.65
CA PRO A 195 4.58 -7.33 -20.17
C PRO A 195 4.63 -7.28 -21.71
N PRO A 196 3.48 -7.26 -22.40
CA PRO A 196 3.42 -7.23 -23.87
C PRO A 196 4.20 -6.05 -24.49
N ASP A 197 4.42 -4.98 -23.74
CA ASP A 197 5.15 -3.77 -24.11
C ASP A 197 6.60 -3.73 -23.58
N ALA A 198 7.16 -4.86 -23.15
CA ALA A 198 8.50 -4.93 -22.54
C ALA A 198 9.60 -4.33 -23.45
N ALA A 199 9.56 -4.61 -24.77
CA ALA A 199 10.52 -4.08 -25.72
C ALA A 199 10.41 -2.55 -25.86
N ASP A 200 9.18 -2.02 -25.84
CA ASP A 200 8.92 -0.58 -25.94
C ASP A 200 9.38 0.14 -24.66
N ILE A 201 9.16 -0.46 -23.49
CA ILE A 201 9.67 0.04 -22.19
C ILE A 201 11.21 0.04 -22.21
N ALA A 202 11.83 -1.04 -22.66
CA ALA A 202 13.29 -1.14 -22.75
C ALA A 202 13.89 -0.04 -23.63
N ALA A 203 13.28 0.21 -24.80
CA ALA A 203 13.69 1.28 -25.70
C ALA A 203 13.48 2.67 -25.09
N TRP A 204 12.37 2.88 -24.37
CA TRP A 204 12.09 4.13 -23.66
C TRP A 204 13.10 4.36 -22.54
N LEU A 205 13.37 3.37 -21.69
CA LEU A 205 14.37 3.45 -20.62
C LEU A 205 15.75 3.84 -21.12
N LYS A 206 16.20 3.28 -22.24
CA LYS A 206 17.50 3.61 -22.84
C LYS A 206 17.60 5.06 -23.28
N ARG A 207 16.49 5.69 -23.70
CA ARG A 207 16.46 7.09 -24.16
C ARG A 207 16.34 8.11 -23.03
N LEU A 208 15.89 7.72 -21.85
CA LEU A 208 15.79 8.64 -20.73
C LEU A 208 17.17 9.11 -20.27
N PRO A 209 17.35 10.40 -19.96
CA PRO A 209 18.57 10.86 -19.30
C PRO A 209 18.71 10.21 -17.92
N LYS A 210 19.94 9.90 -17.54
CA LYS A 210 20.26 9.25 -16.25
C LYS A 210 21.01 10.24 -15.35
N PRO A 211 20.87 10.10 -14.03
CA PRO A 211 19.92 9.22 -13.31
C PRO A 211 18.49 9.72 -13.38
N VAL A 212 17.51 8.80 -13.31
CA VAL A 212 16.08 9.12 -13.42
C VAL A 212 15.28 8.46 -12.29
N GLY A 213 14.37 9.21 -11.67
CA GLY A 213 13.37 8.68 -10.75
C GLY A 213 12.06 8.39 -11.47
N ILE A 214 11.56 7.16 -11.41
CA ILE A 214 10.34 6.73 -12.11
C ILE A 214 9.26 6.37 -11.11
N PHE A 215 8.12 7.06 -11.20
CA PHE A 215 6.89 6.66 -10.53
C PHE A 215 6.08 5.73 -11.42
N CYS A 216 5.80 4.51 -10.93
CA CYS A 216 4.97 3.52 -11.60
C CYS A 216 3.53 3.59 -11.09
N CYS A 217 2.57 3.28 -11.97
CA CYS A 217 1.15 3.35 -11.60
C CYS A 217 0.74 2.33 -10.52
N ASP A 218 1.44 1.22 -10.38
CA ASP A 218 1.27 0.19 -9.34
C ASP A 218 2.56 -0.62 -9.14
N ASP A 219 2.57 -1.53 -8.17
CA ASP A 219 3.72 -2.37 -7.84
C ASP A 219 3.99 -3.44 -8.91
N LEU A 220 2.95 -3.93 -9.59
CA LEU A 220 3.13 -4.85 -10.72
C LEU A 220 3.93 -4.19 -11.85
N ARG A 221 3.55 -2.96 -12.24
CA ARG A 221 4.28 -2.21 -13.27
C ARG A 221 5.71 -1.88 -12.81
N ALA A 222 5.89 -1.58 -11.54
CA ALA A 222 7.21 -1.33 -10.96
C ALA A 222 8.09 -2.60 -10.98
N ALA A 223 7.55 -3.76 -10.62
CA ALA A 223 8.27 -5.04 -10.69
C ALA A 223 8.64 -5.43 -12.14
N GLN A 224 7.73 -5.19 -13.09
CA GLN A 224 8.01 -5.37 -14.52
C GLN A 224 9.16 -4.46 -14.98
N LEU A 225 9.16 -3.20 -14.54
CA LEU A 225 10.20 -2.24 -14.87
C LEU A 225 11.56 -2.67 -14.29
N LEU A 226 11.60 -3.17 -13.04
CA LEU A 226 12.80 -3.73 -12.41
C LEU A 226 13.37 -4.91 -13.23
N ALA A 227 12.51 -5.82 -13.67
CA ALA A 227 12.93 -6.95 -14.51
C ALA A 227 13.53 -6.48 -15.85
N ILE A 228 12.91 -5.48 -16.49
CA ILE A 228 13.40 -4.91 -17.75
C ILE A 228 14.72 -4.19 -17.54
N CYS A 229 14.88 -3.38 -16.47
CA CYS A 229 16.15 -2.72 -16.15
C CYS A 229 17.31 -3.73 -16.09
N ARG A 230 17.08 -4.88 -15.45
CA ARG A 230 18.07 -5.97 -15.37
C ARG A 230 18.44 -6.51 -16.76
N THR A 231 17.45 -6.72 -17.63
CA THR A 231 17.67 -7.21 -19.00
C THR A 231 18.49 -6.23 -19.84
N VAL A 232 18.28 -4.93 -19.67
CA VAL A 232 19.01 -3.89 -20.41
C VAL A 232 20.24 -3.35 -19.68
N LYS A 233 20.64 -4.01 -18.57
CA LYS A 233 21.84 -3.70 -17.76
C LYS A 233 21.84 -2.27 -17.17
N LEU A 234 20.67 -1.78 -16.76
CA LEU A 234 20.53 -0.54 -16.00
C LEU A 234 20.53 -0.85 -14.51
N SER A 235 21.34 -0.14 -13.76
CA SER A 235 21.44 -0.31 -12.29
C SER A 235 20.27 0.38 -11.59
N VAL A 236 19.61 -0.36 -10.68
CA VAL A 236 18.58 0.21 -9.79
C VAL A 236 19.16 0.18 -8.37
N PRO A 237 19.18 1.30 -7.68
CA PRO A 237 18.58 2.60 -7.98
C PRO A 237 19.49 3.63 -8.68
N SER A 238 20.75 3.31 -8.98
CA SER A 238 21.77 4.29 -9.40
C SER A 238 21.45 4.97 -10.74
N ASP A 239 21.07 4.19 -11.77
CA ASP A 239 20.64 4.74 -13.06
C ASP A 239 19.17 5.07 -13.08
N VAL A 240 18.35 4.19 -12.46
CA VAL A 240 16.90 4.26 -12.48
C VAL A 240 16.35 3.94 -11.08
N ALA A 241 15.83 4.91 -10.38
CA ALA A 241 15.07 4.65 -9.16
C ALA A 241 13.60 4.39 -9.50
N ILE A 242 12.97 3.44 -8.79
CA ILE A 242 11.61 2.98 -9.11
C ILE A 242 10.76 2.99 -7.86
N LEU A 243 9.61 3.68 -7.92
CA LEU A 243 8.60 3.77 -6.87
C LEU A 243 7.27 3.21 -7.40
N GLY A 244 6.67 2.27 -6.64
CA GLY A 244 5.36 1.70 -6.92
C GLY A 244 4.23 2.28 -6.06
N VAL A 245 3.08 1.63 -6.13
CA VAL A 245 1.89 1.85 -5.27
C VAL A 245 1.24 0.52 -5.02
N ASP A 246 0.68 0.32 -3.86
CA ASP A 246 -0.12 -0.77 -3.26
C ASP A 246 0.59 -1.44 -2.08
N ASP A 247 1.90 -1.27 -1.95
CA ASP A 247 2.76 -1.92 -0.95
C ASP A 247 2.53 -3.44 -0.86
N ASP A 248 2.39 -4.06 -2.06
CA ASP A 248 2.15 -5.50 -2.15
C ASP A 248 3.42 -6.27 -1.76
N PRO A 249 3.40 -7.04 -0.64
CA PRO A 249 4.58 -7.76 -0.16
C PRO A 249 5.20 -8.70 -1.20
N ILE A 250 4.39 -9.28 -2.10
CA ILE A 250 4.88 -10.17 -3.16
C ILE A 250 5.79 -9.38 -4.10
N TYR A 251 5.33 -8.26 -4.64
CA TYR A 251 6.15 -7.47 -5.55
C TYR A 251 7.27 -6.73 -4.82
N CYS A 252 6.98 -6.17 -3.64
CA CYS A 252 7.94 -5.35 -2.92
C CYS A 252 9.11 -6.16 -2.36
N MET A 253 8.86 -7.36 -1.79
CA MET A 253 9.89 -8.17 -1.12
C MET A 253 10.58 -9.14 -2.07
N PHE A 254 9.87 -9.65 -3.10
CA PHE A 254 10.41 -10.58 -4.08
C PHE A 254 11.29 -9.88 -5.14
N SER A 255 11.11 -8.58 -5.32
CA SER A 255 11.94 -7.78 -6.24
C SER A 255 13.38 -7.66 -5.75
N SER A 256 14.33 -7.59 -6.71
CA SER A 256 15.73 -7.30 -6.44
C SER A 256 16.20 -6.16 -7.37
N PRO A 257 16.53 -4.98 -6.78
CA PRO A 257 16.41 -4.60 -5.37
C PRO A 257 14.95 -4.56 -4.87
N ARG A 258 14.75 -4.65 -3.53
CA ARG A 258 13.41 -4.54 -2.91
C ARG A 258 12.72 -3.24 -3.31
N LEU A 259 11.45 -3.33 -3.70
CA LEU A 259 10.68 -2.23 -4.26
C LEU A 259 10.14 -1.28 -3.18
N SER A 260 10.43 0.01 -3.32
CA SER A 260 9.75 1.09 -2.59
C SER A 260 8.35 1.30 -3.15
N SER A 261 7.39 1.49 -2.28
CA SER A 261 5.98 1.63 -2.68
C SER A 261 5.22 2.56 -1.76
N ILE A 262 4.08 3.07 -2.22
CA ILE A 262 3.14 3.85 -1.41
C ILE A 262 2.04 2.91 -0.91
N ASP A 263 1.85 2.84 0.43
CA ASP A 263 0.73 2.12 1.05
C ASP A 263 -0.56 2.96 0.94
N PRO A 264 -1.55 2.54 0.13
CA PRO A 264 -2.79 3.28 -0.07
C PRO A 264 -3.80 3.15 1.07
N ASP A 265 -3.49 2.39 2.11
CA ASP A 265 -4.42 2.01 3.20
C ASP A 265 -5.69 1.29 2.71
N SER A 266 -5.51 0.20 1.99
CA SER A 266 -6.62 -0.56 1.43
C SER A 266 -7.56 -1.14 2.48
N VAL A 267 -7.10 -1.38 3.72
CA VAL A 267 -7.95 -1.77 4.85
C VAL A 267 -8.92 -0.64 5.20
N ALA A 268 -8.43 0.60 5.32
CA ALA A 268 -9.28 1.76 5.58
C ALA A 268 -10.28 2.01 4.45
N ILE A 269 -9.88 1.78 3.18
CA ILE A 269 -10.79 1.87 2.03
C ILE A 269 -11.92 0.84 2.15
N GLY A 270 -11.60 -0.43 2.49
CA GLY A 270 -12.60 -1.48 2.68
C GLY A 270 -13.57 -1.16 3.82
N ARG A 271 -13.06 -0.67 4.94
CA ARG A 271 -13.87 -0.25 6.10
C ARG A 271 -14.79 0.92 5.74
N ALA A 272 -14.28 1.93 5.04
CA ALA A 272 -15.07 3.08 4.59
C ALA A 272 -16.13 2.68 3.57
N ALA A 273 -15.84 1.75 2.66
CA ALA A 273 -16.81 1.22 1.70
C ALA A 273 -17.97 0.51 2.40
N ALA A 274 -17.67 -0.31 3.42
CA ALA A 274 -18.69 -0.99 4.20
C ALA A 274 -19.53 0.00 5.02
N ALA A 275 -18.92 1.02 5.62
CA ALA A 275 -19.62 2.09 6.34
C ALA A 275 -20.55 2.88 5.40
N THR A 276 -20.09 3.20 4.20
CA THR A 276 -20.88 3.89 3.18
C THR A 276 -22.08 3.04 2.76
N LEU A 277 -21.89 1.75 2.50
CA LEU A 277 -23.02 0.87 2.18
C LEU A 277 -24.01 0.79 3.33
N ALA A 278 -23.56 0.72 4.57
CA ALA A 278 -24.42 0.66 5.74
C ALA A 278 -25.29 1.92 5.87
N ASP A 279 -24.73 3.09 5.60
CA ASP A 279 -25.49 4.34 5.56
C ASP A 279 -26.51 4.33 4.44
N MET A 280 -26.14 3.96 3.21
CA MET A 280 -27.08 3.86 2.07
C MET A 280 -28.21 2.86 2.30
N LEU A 281 -27.98 1.77 3.03
CA LEU A 281 -29.01 0.79 3.37
C LEU A 281 -29.98 1.28 4.46
N SER A 282 -29.58 2.26 5.25
CA SER A 282 -30.35 2.79 6.37
C SER A 282 -30.98 4.14 6.08
N ASN A 283 -30.38 4.92 5.17
CA ASN A 283 -30.75 6.28 4.85
C ASN A 283 -31.12 6.43 3.35
N PRO A 284 -32.39 6.55 3.00
CA PRO A 284 -32.81 6.73 1.61
C PRO A 284 -32.19 7.95 0.90
N LYS A 285 -31.86 9.02 1.65
CA LYS A 285 -31.21 10.20 1.06
C LYS A 285 -29.79 9.87 0.59
N SER A 286 -29.01 9.11 1.38
CA SER A 286 -27.66 8.67 0.98
C SER A 286 -27.71 7.72 -0.21
N ALA A 287 -28.76 6.90 -0.32
CA ALA A 287 -28.96 6.04 -1.49
C ALA A 287 -29.32 6.84 -2.76
N ALA A 288 -30.09 7.92 -2.62
CA ALA A 288 -30.48 8.81 -3.72
C ALA A 288 -29.33 9.73 -4.21
N HIS A 289 -28.42 10.09 -3.30
CA HIS A 289 -27.25 10.94 -3.57
C HIS A 289 -25.97 10.26 -3.09
N PRO A 290 -25.47 9.25 -3.84
CA PRO A 290 -24.34 8.44 -3.42
C PRO A 290 -23.07 9.28 -3.24
N PRO A 291 -22.34 9.14 -2.10
CA PRO A 291 -21.14 9.92 -1.83
C PRO A 291 -19.94 9.49 -2.68
N SER A 292 -18.96 10.40 -2.80
CA SER A 292 -17.63 10.11 -3.33
C SER A 292 -16.60 10.41 -2.25
N ILE A 293 -15.89 9.39 -1.77
CA ILE A 293 -14.95 9.45 -0.65
C ILE A 293 -13.57 9.01 -1.12
N ALA A 294 -12.57 9.86 -0.89
CA ALA A 294 -11.17 9.56 -1.15
C ALA A 294 -10.44 9.29 0.17
N ILE A 295 -9.82 8.13 0.31
CA ILE A 295 -9.07 7.72 1.51
C ILE A 295 -7.58 8.05 1.31
N PRO A 296 -6.97 8.81 2.22
CA PRO A 296 -5.56 9.17 2.12
C PRO A 296 -4.67 7.94 2.32
N PRO A 297 -3.50 7.86 1.63
CA PRO A 297 -2.52 6.82 1.83
C PRO A 297 -1.82 6.96 3.20
N LYS A 298 -1.27 5.86 3.74
CA LYS A 298 -0.43 5.89 4.94
C LYS A 298 0.91 6.60 4.71
N GLY A 299 1.49 6.46 3.49
CA GLY A 299 2.75 7.08 3.15
C GLY A 299 3.62 6.21 2.24
N VAL A 300 4.86 6.65 2.04
CA VAL A 300 5.86 5.90 1.27
C VAL A 300 6.58 4.93 2.19
N VAL A 301 6.60 3.66 1.80
CA VAL A 301 7.45 2.62 2.39
C VAL A 301 8.72 2.54 1.55
N GLU A 302 9.75 3.25 2.00
CA GLU A 302 11.02 3.34 1.30
C GLU A 302 11.81 2.03 1.45
N ARG A 303 12.30 1.51 0.31
CA ARG A 303 13.16 0.33 0.21
C ARG A 303 14.32 0.59 -0.75
N ALA A 304 15.01 -0.47 -1.16
CA ALA A 304 16.24 -0.36 -1.94
C ALA A 304 16.07 0.24 -3.34
N SER A 305 14.89 0.16 -3.97
CA SER A 305 14.70 0.62 -5.35
C SER A 305 14.68 2.14 -5.53
N THR A 306 14.57 2.91 -4.45
CA THR A 306 14.69 4.38 -4.48
C THR A 306 15.76 4.92 -3.52
N ASN A 307 16.35 4.05 -2.71
CA ASN A 307 17.33 4.47 -1.70
C ASN A 307 18.68 4.75 -2.34
N THR A 308 18.78 5.87 -3.05
CA THR A 308 20.01 6.39 -3.65
C THR A 308 19.96 7.91 -3.74
N TYR A 309 21.14 8.47 -3.88
CA TYR A 309 21.36 9.90 -4.12
C TYR A 309 22.14 10.02 -5.42
N PRO A 310 21.49 10.45 -6.52
CA PRO A 310 22.03 10.34 -7.89
C PRO A 310 23.36 11.02 -8.13
N ASN A 311 23.69 12.04 -7.34
CA ASN A 311 24.95 12.80 -7.42
C ASN A 311 25.97 12.35 -6.37
N ALA A 312 25.65 11.34 -5.56
CA ALA A 312 26.59 10.84 -4.56
C ALA A 312 27.63 9.91 -5.20
N PRO A 313 28.87 9.91 -4.70
CA PRO A 313 29.87 8.96 -5.15
C PRO A 313 29.41 7.51 -4.99
N SER A 314 29.84 6.61 -5.88
CA SER A 314 29.42 5.20 -5.89
C SER A 314 29.65 4.47 -4.57
N TRP A 315 30.77 4.78 -3.88
CA TRP A 315 31.08 4.22 -2.57
C TRP A 315 30.05 4.60 -1.48
N MET A 316 29.30 5.69 -1.66
CA MET A 316 28.28 6.10 -0.70
C MET A 316 27.06 5.16 -0.75
N ALA A 317 26.69 4.66 -1.92
CA ALA A 317 25.67 3.63 -2.05
C ALA A 317 26.09 2.34 -1.33
N ASP A 318 27.36 1.96 -1.44
CA ASP A 318 27.93 0.83 -0.72
C ASP A 318 27.92 1.06 0.81
N ALA A 319 28.32 2.25 1.28
CA ALA A 319 28.22 2.63 2.68
C ALA A 319 26.78 2.50 3.22
N MET A 320 25.81 2.98 2.47
CA MET A 320 24.39 2.93 2.84
C MET A 320 23.85 1.49 2.85
N SER A 321 24.30 0.65 1.91
CA SER A 321 23.98 -0.78 1.91
C SER A 321 24.57 -1.47 3.13
N PHE A 322 25.84 -1.21 3.43
CA PHE A 322 26.51 -1.74 4.62
C PHE A 322 25.81 -1.35 5.93
N ILE A 323 25.39 -0.08 6.05
CA ILE A 323 24.62 0.39 7.21
C ILE A 323 23.31 -0.41 7.33
N ARG A 324 22.53 -0.50 6.26
CA ARG A 324 21.22 -1.18 6.26
C ARG A 324 21.35 -2.67 6.66
N ASP A 325 22.35 -3.36 6.12
CA ASP A 325 22.51 -4.81 6.30
C ASP A 325 23.14 -5.17 7.66
N ASN A 326 23.77 -4.19 8.33
CA ASN A 326 24.52 -4.43 9.57
C ASN A 326 24.11 -3.55 10.76
N ALA A 327 23.21 -2.57 10.61
CA ALA A 327 22.81 -1.66 11.69
C ALA A 327 22.36 -2.41 12.96
N THR A 328 21.62 -3.50 12.80
CA THR A 328 21.14 -4.34 13.92
C THR A 328 22.23 -5.20 14.57
N LYS A 329 23.40 -5.33 13.95
CA LYS A 329 24.55 -6.09 14.47
C LYS A 329 25.47 -5.25 15.35
N GLY A 330 25.01 -4.06 15.76
CA GLY A 330 25.76 -3.21 16.68
C GLY A 330 26.89 -2.40 16.05
N ILE A 331 26.92 -2.22 14.71
CA ILE A 331 27.98 -1.43 14.05
C ILE A 331 28.03 0.02 14.55
N SER A 332 29.18 0.61 14.48
CA SER A 332 29.46 2.03 14.72
C SER A 332 29.76 2.78 13.43
N ALA A 333 29.79 4.10 13.48
CA ALA A 333 30.22 4.91 12.34
C ALA A 333 31.64 4.56 11.87
N SER A 334 32.53 4.19 12.82
CA SER A 334 33.92 3.78 12.50
C SER A 334 33.97 2.51 11.65
N ASP A 335 33.03 1.59 11.82
CA ASP A 335 32.95 0.39 10.99
C ASP A 335 32.53 0.72 9.55
N VAL A 336 31.66 1.71 9.37
CA VAL A 336 31.29 2.22 8.04
C VAL A 336 32.48 2.90 7.37
N PHE A 337 33.24 3.74 8.10
CA PHE A 337 34.46 4.41 7.56
C PHE A 337 35.47 3.38 7.09
N ARG A 338 35.68 2.33 7.91
CA ARG A 338 36.61 1.23 7.59
C ARG A 338 36.12 0.44 6.36
N HIS A 339 34.83 0.18 6.29
CA HIS A 339 34.23 -0.57 5.16
C HIS A 339 34.45 0.13 3.83
N VAL A 340 34.23 1.45 3.78
CA VAL A 340 34.38 2.21 2.51
C VAL A 340 35.83 2.66 2.24
N GLY A 341 36.74 2.51 3.19
CA GLY A 341 38.17 2.81 3.00
C GLY A 341 38.50 4.31 2.95
N PHE A 342 37.64 5.19 3.44
CA PHE A 342 37.86 6.63 3.47
C PHE A 342 37.94 7.20 4.88
N SER A 343 38.61 8.38 5.02
CA SER A 343 38.71 9.06 6.30
C SER A 343 37.36 9.51 6.83
N ARG A 344 37.20 9.56 8.16
CA ARG A 344 36.01 10.06 8.84
C ARG A 344 35.56 11.42 8.30
N THR A 345 36.49 12.37 8.21
CA THR A 345 36.20 13.74 7.78
C THR A 345 35.65 13.78 6.35
N PHE A 346 36.22 12.98 5.45
CA PHE A 346 35.76 12.89 4.05
C PHE A 346 34.37 12.27 3.96
N VAL A 347 34.12 11.13 4.63
CA VAL A 347 32.83 10.45 4.62
C VAL A 347 31.74 11.34 5.23
N GLU A 348 31.96 11.90 6.42
CA GLU A 348 30.96 12.76 7.09
C GLU A 348 30.65 14.03 6.28
N ARG A 349 31.64 14.63 5.64
CA ARG A 349 31.44 15.76 4.75
C ARG A 349 30.56 15.35 3.54
N THR A 350 30.91 14.25 2.89
CA THR A 350 30.17 13.75 1.73
C THR A 350 28.72 13.38 2.08
N PHE A 351 28.49 12.75 3.22
CA PHE A 351 27.14 12.46 3.70
C PHE A 351 26.34 13.73 3.96
N ARG A 352 26.97 14.75 4.57
CA ARG A 352 26.30 16.04 4.84
C ARG A 352 25.94 16.77 3.56
N GLU A 353 26.87 16.82 2.59
CA GLU A 353 26.69 17.50 1.31
C GLU A 353 25.60 16.84 0.45
N ASN A 354 25.54 15.51 0.41
CA ASN A 354 24.62 14.78 -0.46
C ASN A 354 23.27 14.49 0.17
N ILE A 355 23.20 14.18 1.48
CA ILE A 355 21.97 13.74 2.15
C ILE A 355 21.59 14.57 3.38
N SER A 356 22.36 15.62 3.68
CA SER A 356 22.13 16.47 4.85
C SER A 356 22.04 15.68 6.20
N SER A 357 22.75 14.55 6.28
CA SER A 357 22.76 13.65 7.44
C SER A 357 24.18 13.21 7.80
N SER A 358 24.34 12.54 8.93
CA SER A 358 25.60 11.91 9.35
C SER A 358 25.48 10.39 9.29
N VAL A 359 26.62 9.69 9.20
CA VAL A 359 26.68 8.22 9.23
C VAL A 359 26.03 7.68 10.51
N GLN A 360 26.29 8.33 11.66
CA GLN A 360 25.69 7.92 12.93
C GLN A 360 24.16 8.07 12.95
N ARG A 361 23.64 9.12 12.35
CA ARG A 361 22.19 9.33 12.21
C ARG A 361 21.57 8.25 11.31
N MET A 362 22.21 7.92 10.20
CA MET A 362 21.75 6.86 9.29
C MET A 362 21.69 5.49 9.97
N ILE A 363 22.69 5.15 10.80
CA ILE A 363 22.68 3.91 11.60
C ILE A 363 21.51 3.92 12.59
N ALA A 364 21.29 5.06 13.28
CA ALA A 364 20.19 5.19 14.23
C ALA A 364 18.83 5.05 13.54
N ASP A 365 18.64 5.69 12.40
CA ASP A 365 17.39 5.63 11.62
C ASP A 365 17.12 4.20 11.15
N ALA A 366 18.12 3.46 10.65
CA ALA A 366 17.97 2.05 10.27
C ALA A 366 17.56 1.15 11.45
N ARG A 367 18.11 1.39 12.65
CA ARG A 367 17.72 0.69 13.88
C ARG A 367 16.30 1.02 14.32
N ILE A 368 15.90 2.27 14.20
CA ILE A 368 14.52 2.71 14.51
C ILE A 368 13.52 2.03 13.57
N GLU A 369 13.80 1.97 12.28
CA GLU A 369 12.90 1.27 11.33
C GLU A 369 12.76 -0.22 11.68
N LYS A 370 13.86 -0.90 12.06
CA LYS A 370 13.79 -2.28 12.53
C LYS A 370 12.99 -2.42 13.82
N ALA A 371 13.15 -1.49 14.77
CA ALA A 371 12.33 -1.49 15.99
C ALA A 371 10.84 -1.29 15.70
N LYS A 372 10.46 -0.38 14.80
CA LYS A 372 9.07 -0.18 14.35
C LYS A 372 8.47 -1.47 13.77
N GLU A 373 9.21 -2.13 12.88
CA GLU A 373 8.80 -3.41 12.30
C GLU A 373 8.52 -4.44 13.40
N MET A 374 9.44 -4.63 14.35
CA MET A 374 9.30 -5.61 15.42
C MET A 374 8.19 -5.26 16.42
N LEU A 375 7.98 -3.99 16.70
CA LEU A 375 6.90 -3.52 17.58
C LEU A 375 5.52 -3.88 17.05
N VAL A 376 5.34 -3.89 15.74
CA VAL A 376 4.05 -4.21 15.07
C VAL A 376 3.93 -5.70 14.78
N SER A 377 5.01 -6.36 14.34
CA SER A 377 4.98 -7.75 13.87
C SER A 377 5.13 -8.79 14.98
N THR A 378 5.49 -8.38 16.22
CA THR A 378 5.73 -9.31 17.33
C THR A 378 5.10 -8.83 18.64
N SER A 379 4.87 -9.78 19.56
CA SER A 379 4.45 -9.49 20.94
C SER A 379 5.63 -9.34 21.92
N LEU A 380 6.88 -9.33 21.42
CA LEU A 380 8.09 -9.26 22.26
C LEU A 380 8.08 -8.01 23.17
N PRO A 381 8.52 -8.11 24.42
CA PRO A 381 8.73 -6.96 25.27
C PRO A 381 9.69 -5.95 24.64
N VAL A 382 9.46 -4.65 24.85
CA VAL A 382 10.32 -3.59 24.26
C VAL A 382 11.78 -3.74 24.67
N LYS A 383 12.04 -4.24 25.89
CA LYS A 383 13.40 -4.53 26.39
C LYS A 383 14.15 -5.55 25.53
N ASP A 384 13.42 -6.52 24.94
CA ASP A 384 14.01 -7.55 24.09
C ASP A 384 14.17 -7.07 22.65
N ILE A 385 13.31 -6.15 22.21
CA ILE A 385 13.43 -5.50 20.89
C ILE A 385 14.67 -4.59 20.82
N ALA A 386 15.07 -3.95 21.91
CA ALA A 386 16.23 -3.05 21.92
C ALA A 386 17.51 -3.72 21.36
N PRO A 387 18.01 -4.83 21.91
CA PRO A 387 19.20 -5.49 21.38
C PRO A 387 18.97 -6.07 19.97
N MET A 388 17.77 -6.61 19.69
CA MET A 388 17.46 -7.20 18.38
C MET A 388 17.38 -6.15 17.26
N SER A 389 17.11 -4.90 17.58
CA SER A 389 17.16 -3.76 16.65
C SER A 389 18.50 -3.03 16.65
N GLY A 390 19.51 -3.53 17.40
CA GLY A 390 20.88 -3.02 17.41
C GLY A 390 21.13 -1.88 18.40
N PHE A 391 20.21 -1.62 19.35
CA PHE A 391 20.44 -0.66 20.43
C PHE A 391 21.13 -1.34 21.63
N SER A 392 22.06 -0.62 22.25
CA SER A 392 22.79 -1.12 23.41
C SER A 392 21.99 -1.17 24.69
N SER A 393 20.90 -0.40 24.80
CA SER A 393 20.01 -0.41 25.96
C SER A 393 18.59 0.03 25.59
N LEU A 394 17.63 -0.30 26.47
CA LEU A 394 16.24 0.10 26.37
C LEU A 394 16.07 1.63 26.42
N GLU A 395 16.85 2.28 27.29
CA GLU A 395 16.82 3.74 27.48
C GLU A 395 17.28 4.46 26.21
N TYR A 396 18.31 3.92 25.56
CA TYR A 396 18.81 4.48 24.31
C TYR A 396 17.80 4.29 23.17
N LEU A 397 17.21 3.09 23.04
CA LEU A 397 16.10 2.87 22.11
C LEU A 397 14.97 3.86 22.38
N SER A 398 14.48 3.96 23.61
CA SER A 398 13.31 4.80 23.96
C SER A 398 13.54 6.27 23.62
N ARG A 399 14.71 6.79 23.95
CA ARG A 399 15.10 8.18 23.64
C ARG A 399 15.21 8.43 22.13
N ALA A 400 15.92 7.56 21.41
CA ALA A 400 16.09 7.69 19.96
C ALA A 400 14.76 7.51 19.23
N PHE A 401 13.93 6.59 19.67
CA PHE A 401 12.61 6.32 19.09
C PHE A 401 11.66 7.49 19.29
N ALA A 402 11.60 8.06 20.50
CA ALA A 402 10.78 9.24 20.79
C ALA A 402 11.22 10.46 19.98
N ALA A 403 12.55 10.67 19.85
CA ALA A 403 13.08 11.75 19.03
C ALA A 403 12.74 11.61 17.53
N ALA A 404 12.65 10.36 17.02
CA ALA A 404 12.36 10.08 15.61
C ALA A 404 10.87 10.06 15.29
N THR A 405 10.00 9.65 16.25
CA THR A 405 8.59 9.37 15.99
C THR A 405 7.60 10.25 16.76
N GLY A 406 8.08 10.98 17.76
CA GLY A 406 7.25 11.73 18.71
C GLY A 406 6.52 10.86 19.74
N LEU A 407 6.71 9.52 19.73
CA LEU A 407 6.05 8.56 20.61
C LEU A 407 7.06 7.63 21.29
N SER A 408 6.72 7.14 22.48
CA SER A 408 7.47 6.03 23.06
C SER A 408 7.24 4.73 22.26
N PRO A 409 8.17 3.74 22.30
CA PRO A 409 7.97 2.45 21.64
C PRO A 409 6.67 1.75 22.04
N SER A 410 6.28 1.80 23.31
CA SER A 410 5.03 1.21 23.79
C SER A 410 3.80 1.92 23.24
N ALA A 411 3.78 3.26 23.26
CA ALA A 411 2.70 4.05 22.69
C ALA A 411 2.58 3.85 21.16
N TRP A 412 3.72 3.70 20.48
CA TRP A 412 3.74 3.36 19.06
C TRP A 412 3.10 2.00 18.79
N ARG A 413 3.45 0.98 19.59
CA ARG A 413 2.84 -0.36 19.50
C ARG A 413 1.34 -0.29 19.70
N GLU A 414 0.88 0.32 20.80
CA GLU A 414 -0.54 0.43 21.10
C GLU A 414 -1.33 1.11 19.98
N ARG A 415 -0.78 2.18 19.41
CA ARG A 415 -1.41 2.91 18.31
C ARG A 415 -1.50 2.11 17.02
N ASN A 416 -0.48 1.30 16.71
CA ASN A 416 -0.40 0.59 15.43
C ASN A 416 -0.97 -0.85 15.50
N VAL A 417 -0.97 -1.50 16.68
CA VAL A 417 -1.60 -2.81 16.87
C VAL A 417 -3.12 -2.68 17.08
N ARG A 418 -3.62 -1.60 17.70
CA ARG A 418 -5.08 -1.32 17.77
C ARG A 418 -5.68 -0.94 16.41
N ASN A 419 -4.86 -0.60 15.43
CA ASN A 419 -5.27 -0.23 14.07
C ASN A 419 -4.95 -1.32 13.03
N ALA A 420 -4.39 -2.45 13.45
CA ALA A 420 -4.16 -3.67 12.68
C ALA A 420 -5.17 -4.75 13.08
#